data_998499c121d04bf07eaf88e0469f2b53
#
_entry.id   998499c121d04bf07eaf88e0469f2b53
#
_cell.length_a   1.000
_cell.length_b   1.000
_cell.length_c   1.000
_cell.angle_alpha   90.00
_cell.angle_beta   90.00
_cell.angle_gamma   90.00
#
_symmetry.space_group_name_H-M   'P 1'
#
loop_
_entity.id
_entity.type
_entity.pdbx_description
1 polymer ?
#
loop_
_entity_poly.entity_id
_entity_poly.type
_entity_poly.pdbx_seq_one_letter_code
_entity_poly.pdbx_strand_id
1 'polypeptide(L)'
;LETLIKYISLSSFVLLISCEEAKYELNNPSDPANMDLDPPALFFHPPEINAAINDTISVELYGLELNPAAAAQLSIRYEYEALEVDYVEAGPFFTGDNFPIEIVDEPSDGTLDIFIYYLPDMNSDQSEGGTWSIATVHFITKQIRGSALEWVQDSTRLRDENNLPVNIKDFGDGWVNVE
;
A
#
# COMPACT_ATOMS: atom_id res chain seq x y z
N LEU A 1 33.33 16.99 -51.17
CA LEU A 1 31.98 16.40 -50.98
C LEU A 1 32.10 15.02 -50.32
N GLU A 2 33.03 14.16 -50.79
CA GLU A 2 33.22 12.80 -50.22
C GLU A 2 33.69 12.80 -48.75
N THR A 3 34.48 13.78 -48.34
CA THR A 3 34.98 13.88 -46.95
C THR A 3 33.85 14.27 -45.98
N LEU A 4 32.91 15.10 -46.41
CA LEU A 4 31.74 15.52 -45.61
C LEU A 4 30.77 14.36 -45.35
N ILE A 5 30.60 13.51 -46.35
CA ILE A 5 29.70 12.31 -46.26
C ILE A 5 30.28 11.30 -45.26
N LYS A 6 31.58 11.13 -45.16
CA LYS A 6 32.26 10.23 -44.20
C LYS A 6 32.04 10.67 -42.74
N TYR A 7 32.07 11.98 -42.46
CA TYR A 7 31.86 12.49 -41.10
C TYR A 7 30.38 12.43 -40.66
N ILE A 8 29.45 12.61 -41.62
CA ILE A 8 28.00 12.46 -41.33
C ILE A 8 27.65 11.00 -41.04
N SER A 9 28.24 10.04 -41.77
CA SER A 9 28.01 8.60 -41.53
C SER A 9 28.60 8.13 -40.20
N LEU A 10 29.75 8.68 -39.77
CA LEU A 10 30.36 8.33 -38.48
C LEU A 10 29.64 8.94 -37.29
N SER A 11 29.11 10.15 -37.44
CA SER A 11 28.32 10.83 -36.39
C SER A 11 26.94 10.18 -36.17
N SER A 12 26.34 9.61 -37.21
CA SER A 12 25.03 8.93 -37.11
C SER A 12 25.12 7.55 -36.43
N PHE A 13 26.30 6.94 -36.39
CA PHE A 13 26.50 5.62 -35.79
C PHE A 13 26.76 5.70 -34.26
N VAL A 14 27.22 6.84 -33.76
CA VAL A 14 27.45 7.02 -32.31
C VAL A 14 26.19 7.27 -31.51
N LEU A 15 25.09 7.67 -32.16
CA LEU A 15 23.80 7.92 -31.49
C LEU A 15 22.93 6.68 -31.22
N LEU A 16 23.36 5.50 -31.65
CA LEU A 16 22.60 4.25 -31.49
C LEU A 16 23.08 3.33 -30.35
N ILE A 17 24.08 3.76 -29.55
CA ILE A 17 24.65 2.90 -28.48
C ILE A 17 24.23 3.36 -27.08
N SER A 18 23.27 4.26 -26.93
CA SER A 18 22.84 4.76 -25.62
C SER A 18 21.38 4.36 -25.30
N CYS A 19 21.00 3.10 -25.59
CA CYS A 19 19.97 2.44 -24.83
C CYS A 19 20.67 1.46 -23.88
N GLU A 20 21.17 1.95 -22.75
CA GLU A 20 21.34 1.06 -21.60
C GLU A 20 19.92 0.60 -21.24
N GLU A 21 19.66 -0.71 -21.39
CA GLU A 21 18.51 -1.33 -20.76
C GLU A 21 18.60 -0.98 -19.28
N ALA A 22 17.58 -0.29 -18.77
CA ALA A 22 17.45 -0.06 -17.34
C ALA A 22 17.49 -1.44 -16.67
N LYS A 23 18.57 -1.76 -15.99
CA LYS A 23 18.66 -2.94 -15.14
C LYS A 23 17.74 -2.67 -13.95
N TYR A 24 16.49 -3.11 -14.08
CA TYR A 24 15.64 -3.25 -12.91
C TYR A 24 16.31 -4.30 -12.02
N GLU A 25 16.67 -3.92 -10.81
CA GLU A 25 17.09 -4.91 -9.82
C GLU A 25 15.89 -5.82 -9.56
N LEU A 26 16.04 -7.10 -9.91
CA LEU A 26 15.00 -8.13 -9.78
C LEU A 26 14.62 -8.46 -8.31
N ASN A 27 15.14 -7.72 -7.36
CA ASN A 27 14.91 -7.88 -5.93
C ASN A 27 14.35 -6.60 -5.28
N ASN A 28 13.36 -5.95 -5.91
CA ASN A 28 12.57 -4.94 -5.22
C ASN A 28 11.71 -5.67 -4.16
N PRO A 29 11.89 -5.42 -2.85
CA PRO A 29 11.08 -6.03 -1.80
C PRO A 29 9.59 -5.68 -1.91
N SER A 30 9.24 -4.65 -2.67
CA SER A 30 7.87 -4.26 -2.98
C SER A 30 7.37 -4.81 -4.33
N ASP A 31 8.14 -5.70 -4.98
CA ASP A 31 7.69 -6.36 -6.21
C ASP A 31 6.70 -7.47 -5.84
N PRO A 32 5.45 -7.43 -6.34
CA PRO A 32 4.47 -8.48 -6.12
C PRO A 32 4.97 -9.90 -6.44
N ALA A 33 5.88 -10.01 -7.42
CA ALA A 33 6.49 -11.29 -7.77
C ALA A 33 7.44 -11.86 -6.69
N ASN A 34 7.90 -11.03 -5.75
CA ASN A 34 8.73 -11.43 -4.62
C ASN A 34 7.92 -11.59 -3.32
N MET A 35 6.67 -11.15 -3.31
CA MET A 35 5.74 -11.39 -2.22
C MET A 35 5.07 -12.74 -2.48
N ASP A 36 5.16 -13.66 -1.54
CA ASP A 36 4.48 -14.97 -1.64
C ASP A 36 2.97 -14.80 -1.34
N LEU A 37 2.31 -13.92 -2.14
CA LEU A 37 0.90 -13.59 -2.03
C LEU A 37 0.19 -13.83 -3.36
N ASP A 38 -0.99 -14.45 -3.31
CA ASP A 38 -1.85 -14.68 -4.49
C ASP A 38 -2.84 -13.52 -4.69
N PRO A 39 -2.61 -12.64 -5.68
CA PRO A 39 -3.48 -11.47 -5.89
C PRO A 39 -4.89 -11.86 -6.37
N PRO A 40 -5.91 -11.03 -6.09
CA PRO A 40 -5.89 -9.79 -5.35
C PRO A 40 -5.66 -10.02 -3.85
N ALA A 41 -4.74 -9.26 -3.23
CA ALA A 41 -4.36 -9.45 -1.84
C ALA A 41 -4.26 -8.13 -1.06
N LEU A 42 -4.25 -8.22 0.27
CA LEU A 42 -3.95 -7.11 1.17
C LEU A 42 -2.67 -7.44 1.96
N PHE A 43 -1.85 -6.44 2.22
CA PHE A 43 -0.61 -6.61 2.99
C PHE A 43 -0.17 -5.33 3.69
N PHE A 44 0.72 -5.47 4.67
CA PHE A 44 1.37 -4.34 5.34
C PHE A 44 2.67 -3.96 4.63
N HIS A 45 2.90 -2.67 4.46
CA HIS A 45 4.14 -2.15 3.88
C HIS A 45 4.74 -1.04 4.77
N PRO A 46 6.04 -1.13 5.13
CA PRO A 46 6.89 -2.29 4.96
C PRO A 46 6.40 -3.49 5.82
N PRO A 47 6.69 -4.74 5.41
CA PRO A 47 6.23 -5.93 6.14
C PRO A 47 6.94 -6.13 7.49
N GLU A 48 8.11 -5.51 7.67
CA GLU A 48 8.88 -5.55 8.92
C GLU A 48 9.46 -4.18 9.23
N ILE A 49 9.29 -3.73 10.48
CA ILE A 49 9.78 -2.45 10.99
C ILE A 49 10.55 -2.69 12.28
N ASN A 50 11.75 -2.11 12.38
CA ASN A 50 12.50 -1.99 13.62
C ASN A 50 12.48 -0.55 14.08
N ALA A 51 12.12 -0.31 15.33
CA ALA A 51 11.96 1.03 15.88
C ALA A 51 12.41 1.10 17.35
N ALA A 52 12.88 2.26 17.80
CA ALA A 52 13.15 2.49 19.20
C ALA A 52 11.86 2.87 19.95
N ILE A 53 11.88 2.74 21.26
CA ILE A 53 10.76 3.16 22.12
C ILE A 53 10.50 4.67 21.98
N ASN A 54 9.23 5.06 21.92
CA ASN A 54 8.72 6.41 21.64
C ASN A 54 8.97 6.94 20.23
N ASP A 55 9.36 6.07 19.29
CA ASP A 55 9.38 6.44 17.88
C ASP A 55 7.95 6.47 17.32
N THR A 56 7.73 7.34 16.33
CA THR A 56 6.55 7.27 15.46
C THR A 56 6.92 6.48 14.21
N ILE A 57 6.15 5.45 13.92
CA ILE A 57 6.30 4.61 12.73
C ILE A 57 5.06 4.70 11.85
N SER A 58 5.23 4.48 10.56
CA SER A 58 4.13 4.48 9.59
C SER A 58 4.04 3.13 8.91
N VAL A 59 2.84 2.59 8.86
CA VAL A 59 2.54 1.31 8.22
C VAL A 59 1.44 1.55 7.19
N GLU A 60 1.72 1.26 5.94
CA GLU A 60 0.74 1.34 4.88
C GLU A 60 -0.04 0.03 4.76
N LEU A 61 -1.35 0.13 4.66
CA LEU A 61 -2.25 -0.95 4.35
C LEU A 61 -2.43 -0.98 2.82
N TYR A 62 -1.77 -1.91 2.18
CA TYR A 62 -1.63 -1.97 0.73
C TYR A 62 -2.58 -2.98 0.10
N GLY A 63 -3.13 -2.61 -1.05
CA GLY A 63 -3.80 -3.54 -1.94
C GLY A 63 -2.90 -3.97 -3.09
N LEU A 64 -2.85 -5.26 -3.38
CA LEU A 64 -2.12 -5.86 -4.48
C LEU A 64 -3.10 -6.28 -5.57
N GLU A 65 -3.01 -5.66 -6.76
CA GLU A 65 -3.83 -5.97 -7.94
C GLU A 65 -5.34 -6.04 -7.63
N LEU A 66 -5.81 -5.10 -6.81
CA LEU A 66 -7.23 -5.01 -6.46
C LEU A 66 -8.07 -4.53 -7.64
N ASN A 67 -9.30 -4.99 -7.72
CA ASN A 67 -10.31 -4.38 -8.56
C ASN A 67 -10.76 -3.04 -7.96
N PRO A 68 -11.31 -2.11 -8.78
CA PRO A 68 -11.85 -0.85 -8.29
C PRO A 68 -12.83 -1.04 -7.14
N ALA A 69 -12.69 -0.20 -6.11
CA ALA A 69 -13.58 -0.21 -4.95
C ALA A 69 -14.06 1.21 -4.61
N ALA A 70 -15.28 1.33 -4.15
CA ALA A 70 -15.87 2.59 -3.67
C ALA A 70 -15.89 2.66 -2.13
N ALA A 71 -15.68 1.54 -1.46
CA ALA A 71 -15.60 1.46 -0.01
C ALA A 71 -14.65 0.36 0.44
N ALA A 72 -13.94 0.62 1.54
CA ALA A 72 -13.13 -0.33 2.27
C ALA A 72 -13.49 -0.31 3.75
N GLN A 73 -13.63 -1.49 4.33
CA GLN A 73 -13.58 -1.74 5.76
C GLN A 73 -12.33 -2.58 5.98
N LEU A 74 -11.34 -2.02 6.67
CA LEU A 74 -10.09 -2.68 7.00
C LEU A 74 -10.06 -2.89 8.50
N SER A 75 -9.91 -4.13 8.94
CA SER A 75 -9.82 -4.48 10.35
C SER A 75 -8.49 -5.16 10.60
N ILE A 76 -7.69 -4.58 11.48
CA ILE A 76 -6.36 -5.08 11.82
C ILE A 76 -6.23 -5.31 13.32
N ARG A 77 -5.35 -6.23 13.70
CA ARG A 77 -4.97 -6.51 15.08
C ARG A 77 -3.50 -6.21 15.29
N TYR A 78 -3.19 -5.64 16.44
CA TYR A 78 -1.84 -5.32 16.86
C TYR A 78 -1.70 -5.46 18.39
N GLU A 79 -0.47 -5.47 18.90
CA GLU A 79 -0.21 -5.54 20.33
C GLU A 79 -0.29 -4.16 20.96
N TYR A 80 -1.43 -3.83 21.58
CA TYR A 80 -1.71 -2.49 22.15
C TYR A 80 -0.78 -2.08 23.33
N GLU A 81 -0.10 -3.06 23.96
CA GLU A 81 0.92 -2.76 24.97
C GLU A 81 2.21 -2.26 24.31
N ALA A 82 2.52 -2.69 23.08
CA ALA A 82 3.71 -2.29 22.33
C ALA A 82 3.49 -1.04 21.50
N LEU A 83 2.30 -0.90 20.91
CA LEU A 83 1.95 0.16 19.97
C LEU A 83 0.70 0.93 20.42
N GLU A 84 0.63 2.19 20.05
CA GLU A 84 -0.53 3.07 20.20
C GLU A 84 -0.81 3.72 18.86
N VAL A 85 -2.04 3.72 18.39
CA VAL A 85 -2.43 4.43 17.18
C VAL A 85 -2.38 5.93 17.46
N ASP A 86 -1.59 6.67 16.69
CA ASP A 86 -1.52 8.14 16.74
C ASP A 86 -2.62 8.73 15.84
N TYR A 87 -2.60 8.37 14.58
CA TYR A 87 -3.64 8.73 13.60
C TYR A 87 -3.60 7.79 12.38
N VAL A 88 -4.62 7.93 11.54
CA VAL A 88 -4.75 7.20 10.27
C VAL A 88 -4.95 8.21 9.15
N GLU A 89 -4.45 7.92 7.97
CA GLU A 89 -4.66 8.70 6.75
C GLU A 89 -5.16 7.81 5.62
N ALA A 90 -6.12 8.28 4.83
CA ALA A 90 -6.51 7.59 3.62
C ALA A 90 -5.37 7.60 2.59
N GLY A 91 -5.13 6.45 1.97
CA GLY A 91 -4.11 6.28 0.94
C GLY A 91 -4.58 6.66 -0.47
N PRO A 92 -3.66 6.67 -1.44
CA PRO A 92 -3.95 7.04 -2.83
C PRO A 92 -4.81 6.03 -3.59
N PHE A 93 -5.16 4.88 -3.01
CA PHE A 93 -6.12 3.95 -3.62
C PHE A 93 -7.49 4.61 -3.84
N PHE A 94 -7.91 5.50 -2.94
CA PHE A 94 -9.10 6.32 -3.08
C PHE A 94 -8.70 7.68 -3.64
N THR A 95 -8.84 7.87 -4.95
CA THR A 95 -8.43 9.06 -5.69
C THR A 95 -9.62 9.92 -6.07
N GLY A 96 -9.36 11.16 -6.50
CA GLY A 96 -10.32 12.08 -7.04
C GLY A 96 -10.37 13.43 -6.34
N ASP A 97 -11.21 14.33 -6.86
CA ASP A 97 -11.39 15.68 -6.33
C ASP A 97 -12.25 15.70 -5.05
N ASN A 98 -12.99 14.62 -4.81
CA ASN A 98 -13.82 14.44 -3.61
C ASN A 98 -13.09 13.49 -2.65
N PHE A 99 -12.64 14.03 -1.54
CA PHE A 99 -11.98 13.24 -0.50
C PHE A 99 -12.95 12.16 0.03
N PRO A 100 -12.48 10.90 0.19
CA PRO A 100 -13.27 9.87 0.83
C PRO A 100 -13.56 10.24 2.28
N ILE A 101 -14.68 9.76 2.80
CA ILE A 101 -14.96 9.83 4.24
C ILE A 101 -14.20 8.71 4.90
N GLU A 102 -13.41 9.07 5.92
CA GLU A 102 -12.67 8.15 6.75
C GLU A 102 -13.26 8.15 8.16
N ILE A 103 -13.48 6.97 8.71
CA ILE A 103 -13.89 6.76 10.10
C ILE A 103 -12.95 5.73 10.70
N VAL A 104 -12.38 6.06 11.84
CA VAL A 104 -11.47 5.18 12.59
C VAL A 104 -12.13 4.83 13.91
N ASP A 105 -12.20 3.54 14.22
CA ASP A 105 -12.63 3.01 15.51
C ASP A 105 -11.53 2.14 16.09
N GLU A 106 -11.03 2.53 17.24
CA GLU A 106 -9.97 1.84 17.97
C GLU A 106 -10.52 1.40 19.35
N PRO A 107 -11.15 0.24 19.42
CA PRO A 107 -11.44 -0.36 20.70
C PRO A 107 -10.14 -0.71 21.44
N SER A 108 -10.12 -0.55 22.76
CA SER A 108 -8.94 -0.67 23.63
C SER A 108 -8.32 -2.08 23.74
N ASP A 109 -8.61 -2.97 22.81
CA ASP A 109 -8.21 -4.39 22.80
C ASP A 109 -7.10 -4.71 21.79
N GLY A 110 -6.56 -3.71 21.10
CA GLY A 110 -5.57 -3.90 20.04
C GLY A 110 -6.18 -4.26 18.69
N THR A 111 -7.46 -3.95 18.48
CA THR A 111 -8.11 -4.00 17.17
C THR A 111 -8.29 -2.57 16.66
N LEU A 112 -8.05 -2.34 15.37
CA LEU A 112 -8.28 -1.08 14.69
C LEU A 112 -9.17 -1.32 13.49
N ASP A 113 -10.31 -0.66 13.47
CA ASP A 113 -11.25 -0.68 12.35
C ASP A 113 -11.21 0.66 11.60
N ILE A 114 -10.92 0.60 10.30
CA ILE A 114 -10.82 1.75 9.41
C ILE A 114 -11.88 1.61 8.33
N PHE A 115 -12.71 2.62 8.18
CA PHE A 115 -13.77 2.69 7.17
C PHE A 115 -13.46 3.85 6.23
N ILE A 116 -13.27 3.57 4.94
CA ILE A 116 -13.04 4.58 3.91
C ILE A 116 -14.08 4.36 2.82
N TYR A 117 -14.81 5.42 2.44
CA TYR A 117 -15.85 5.31 1.42
C TYR A 117 -16.19 6.65 0.78
N TYR A 118 -16.68 6.58 -0.46
CA TYR A 118 -17.27 7.70 -1.15
C TYR A 118 -18.79 7.75 -0.90
N LEU A 119 -19.34 8.97 -0.87
CA LEU A 119 -20.79 9.14 -0.85
C LEU A 119 -21.41 8.79 -2.22
N PRO A 120 -22.62 8.21 -2.27
CA PRO A 120 -23.25 7.74 -3.52
C PRO A 120 -23.43 8.80 -4.62
N ASP A 121 -23.52 10.07 -4.25
CA ASP A 121 -23.69 11.19 -5.19
C ASP A 121 -22.37 11.77 -5.72
N MET A 122 -21.24 11.25 -5.30
CA MET A 122 -19.92 11.65 -5.76
C MET A 122 -19.54 10.81 -6.99
N ASN A 123 -20.11 11.17 -8.12
CA ASN A 123 -20.23 10.34 -9.33
C ASN A 123 -18.95 10.09 -10.14
N SER A 124 -17.78 10.51 -9.71
CA SER A 124 -16.57 10.39 -10.53
C SER A 124 -15.37 9.78 -9.82
N ASP A 125 -15.42 9.67 -8.50
CA ASP A 125 -14.26 9.32 -7.72
C ASP A 125 -14.39 7.90 -7.20
N GLN A 126 -13.74 6.99 -7.91
CA GLN A 126 -13.58 5.60 -7.56
C GLN A 126 -12.09 5.31 -7.52
N SER A 127 -11.68 4.27 -6.83
CA SER A 127 -10.34 3.77 -7.04
C SER A 127 -10.20 3.26 -8.48
N GLU A 128 -9.05 3.46 -9.06
CA GLU A 128 -8.72 2.93 -10.38
C GLU A 128 -8.44 1.41 -10.34
N GLY A 129 -8.43 0.81 -9.15
CA GLY A 129 -7.92 -0.54 -8.92
C GLY A 129 -6.39 -0.61 -9.01
N GLY A 130 -5.83 -1.82 -8.95
CA GLY A 130 -4.39 -2.03 -9.07
C GLY A 130 -3.67 -2.15 -7.72
N THR A 131 -2.41 -1.73 -7.67
CA THR A 131 -1.54 -1.87 -6.49
C THR A 131 -1.26 -0.51 -5.89
N TRP A 132 -1.90 -0.19 -4.76
CA TRP A 132 -1.83 1.11 -4.09
C TRP A 132 -2.04 1.00 -2.59
N SER A 133 -1.53 1.98 -1.83
CA SER A 133 -1.85 2.15 -0.42
C SER A 133 -3.32 2.56 -0.26
N ILE A 134 -4.06 1.83 0.59
CA ILE A 134 -5.47 2.12 0.91
C ILE A 134 -5.55 3.07 2.09
N ALA A 135 -4.70 2.86 3.09
CA ALA A 135 -4.57 3.70 4.28
C ALA A 135 -3.15 3.63 4.83
N THR A 136 -2.75 4.63 5.57
CA THR A 136 -1.52 4.64 6.37
C THR A 136 -1.88 4.79 7.83
N VAL A 137 -1.42 3.85 8.65
CA VAL A 137 -1.56 3.90 10.11
C VAL A 137 -0.26 4.38 10.72
N HIS A 138 -0.34 5.42 11.53
CA HIS A 138 0.79 5.95 12.30
C HIS A 138 0.69 5.46 13.73
N PHE A 139 1.73 4.75 14.19
CA PHE A 139 1.83 4.23 15.55
C PHE A 139 2.94 4.93 16.33
N ILE A 140 2.71 5.08 17.63
CA ILE A 140 3.74 5.40 18.62
C ILE A 140 4.16 4.11 19.31
N THR A 141 5.45 3.82 19.33
CA THR A 141 6.01 2.67 20.04
C THR A 141 6.08 2.93 21.54
N LYS A 142 5.52 2.05 22.38
CA LYS A 142 5.39 2.26 23.83
C LYS A 142 6.33 1.41 24.68
N GLN A 143 6.58 0.19 24.27
CA GLN A 143 7.36 -0.77 25.06
C GLN A 143 8.28 -1.59 24.15
N ILE A 144 9.43 -1.99 24.72
CA ILE A 144 10.36 -2.92 24.07
C ILE A 144 9.67 -4.30 23.96
N ARG A 145 9.02 -4.53 22.83
CA ARG A 145 8.24 -5.74 22.55
C ARG A 145 7.95 -5.85 21.06
N GLY A 146 7.88 -7.08 20.54
CA GLY A 146 7.37 -7.32 19.19
C GLY A 146 5.85 -7.18 19.13
N SER A 147 5.35 -6.68 18.02
CA SER A 147 3.93 -6.66 17.67
C SER A 147 3.73 -7.29 16.30
N ALA A 148 2.95 -8.37 16.23
CA ALA A 148 2.37 -8.80 14.97
C ALA A 148 1.34 -7.76 14.51
N LEU A 149 1.29 -7.53 13.20
CA LEU A 149 0.23 -6.82 12.53
C LEU A 149 -0.55 -7.85 11.70
N GLU A 150 -1.77 -8.13 12.10
CA GLU A 150 -2.58 -9.20 11.51
C GLU A 150 -3.89 -8.64 10.94
N TRP A 151 -4.34 -9.20 9.83
CA TRP A 151 -5.66 -8.90 9.28
C TRP A 151 -6.75 -9.67 10.01
N VAL A 152 -7.82 -8.97 10.43
CA VAL A 152 -9.06 -9.61 10.87
C VAL A 152 -9.89 -9.90 9.62
N GLN A 153 -9.59 -11.03 8.94
CA GLN A 153 -10.10 -11.36 7.62
C GLN A 153 -11.62 -11.36 7.53
N ASP A 154 -12.31 -11.88 8.56
CA ASP A 154 -13.78 -11.93 8.60
C ASP A 154 -14.43 -10.55 8.67
N SER A 155 -13.72 -9.53 9.13
CA SER A 155 -14.16 -8.14 9.24
C SER A 155 -13.63 -7.26 8.12
N THR A 156 -12.57 -7.68 7.42
CA THR A 156 -11.95 -6.91 6.32
C THR A 156 -12.68 -7.18 5.01
N ARG A 157 -13.15 -6.11 4.36
CA ARG A 157 -13.90 -6.22 3.09
C ARG A 157 -13.83 -4.93 2.28
N LEU A 158 -13.83 -5.08 0.96
CA LEU A 158 -13.99 -3.99 0.00
C LEU A 158 -15.29 -4.15 -0.78
N ARG A 159 -15.86 -3.04 -1.21
CA ARG A 159 -17.08 -2.97 -2.00
C ARG A 159 -16.89 -2.07 -3.22
N ASP A 160 -17.42 -2.49 -4.37
CA ASP A 160 -17.48 -1.65 -5.56
C ASP A 160 -18.59 -0.60 -5.49
N GLU A 161 -18.74 0.21 -6.53
CA GLU A 161 -19.78 1.24 -6.67
C GLU A 161 -21.21 0.69 -6.63
N ASN A 162 -21.40 -0.58 -6.97
CA ASN A 162 -22.68 -1.27 -6.95
C ASN A 162 -22.93 -1.99 -5.61
N ASN A 163 -22.06 -1.74 -4.62
CA ASN A 163 -22.05 -2.43 -3.32
C ASN A 163 -21.85 -3.95 -3.41
N LEU A 164 -21.23 -4.42 -4.51
CA LEU A 164 -20.83 -5.81 -4.64
C LEU A 164 -19.46 -6.05 -3.98
N PRO A 165 -19.21 -7.26 -3.45
CA PRO A 165 -17.91 -7.54 -2.82
C PRO A 165 -16.79 -7.53 -3.85
N VAL A 166 -15.71 -6.81 -3.54
CA VAL A 166 -14.43 -6.93 -4.23
C VAL A 166 -13.68 -8.11 -3.62
N ASN A 167 -13.24 -9.03 -4.47
CA ASN A 167 -12.58 -10.24 -4.02
C ASN A 167 -11.19 -9.95 -3.45
N ILE A 168 -10.88 -10.55 -2.33
CA ILE A 168 -9.55 -10.60 -1.71
C ILE A 168 -9.23 -12.08 -1.56
N LYS A 169 -8.10 -12.54 -2.08
CA LYS A 169 -7.71 -13.95 -2.03
C LYS A 169 -6.72 -14.23 -0.92
N ASP A 170 -5.85 -13.27 -0.64
CA ASP A 170 -4.74 -13.49 0.29
C ASP A 170 -4.48 -12.28 1.16
N PHE A 171 -3.79 -12.52 2.30
CA PHE A 171 -3.46 -11.51 3.29
C PHE A 171 -2.02 -11.71 3.75
N GLY A 172 -1.20 -10.68 3.61
CA GLY A 172 0.17 -10.64 4.12
C GLY A 172 0.22 -9.94 5.47
N ASP A 173 0.69 -10.62 6.49
CA ASP A 173 0.88 -10.06 7.83
C ASP A 173 2.15 -9.19 7.90
N GLY A 174 2.24 -8.36 8.94
CA GLY A 174 3.37 -7.50 9.23
C GLY A 174 3.95 -7.74 10.62
N TRP A 175 5.12 -7.16 10.87
CA TRP A 175 5.79 -7.24 12.14
C TRP A 175 6.48 -5.93 12.52
N VAL A 176 6.27 -5.48 13.76
CA VAL A 176 7.01 -4.36 14.35
C VAL A 176 7.85 -4.89 15.51
N ASN A 177 9.15 -4.64 15.46
CA ASN A 177 10.09 -4.94 16.54
C ASN A 177 10.49 -3.63 17.23
N VAL A 178 10.13 -3.48 18.50
CA VAL A 178 10.52 -2.32 19.32
C VAL A 178 11.70 -2.72 20.19
N GLU A 179 12.84 -2.00 20.06
CA GLU A 179 14.12 -2.26 20.73
C GLU A 179 14.72 -1.03 21.44
#